data_c44c2235208cf7511efe05060bf995fd
#
_entry.id   c44c2235208cf7511efe05060bf995fd
#
_cell.length_a   1.000
_cell.length_b   1.000
_cell.length_c   1.000
_cell.angle_alpha   90.00
_cell.angle_beta   90.00
_cell.angle_gamma   90.00
#
_symmetry.space_group_name_H-M   'P 1'
#
loop_
_entity.id
_entity.type
_entity.pdbx_description
1 polymer ?
#
loop_
_entity_poly.entity_id
_entity_poly.type
_entity_poly.pdbx_seq_one_letter_code
_entity_poly.pdbx_strand_id
1 'polypeptide(L)'
;LMNKTEMKKVIVGCEPTGCYWLTFQKFLQDHDIQLVTVNPFTVNRSMELDDNSPEKSDLKDPKTIALLVKDGRFSTSYLPSGVYAEIREASVCRDQIMKQHVRLSNQIQGWIQKFFPEYFECYADWDSTSGLMLLREAPLPQDILKIGAGGINQIWRNAKVRAAGIKRAQTLVEAAQNSVGLEAGEAARLEIWVLVNDYILKAEQLKRLDEYLEEKVKEVPNVEKLLAIKGVGMSTVIGFIAEVGDIGRFTDPKQIQKLAGLEIVKKSSGKKKGQPRISKRGRRKLRRTMYESVRALMTWSPAFQDVFLYYRNRTKNPLGGMQAKIAVACKAIRIFYVVLQTGCDFDEEKFRKDIIRPEAA
;
A
#
# COMPACT_ATOMS: atom_id res chain seq x y z
N LEU A 1 31.62 23.54 14.68
CA LEU A 1 32.47 22.35 14.51
C LEU A 1 33.50 22.59 13.38
N MET A 2 33.10 22.98 12.19
CA MET A 2 33.99 23.20 11.02
C MET A 2 35.10 24.21 11.34
N ASN A 3 34.77 25.32 12.01
CA ASN A 3 35.76 26.35 12.40
C ASN A 3 36.75 25.90 13.48
N LYS A 4 36.43 24.84 14.25
CA LYS A 4 37.31 24.32 15.31
C LYS A 4 38.22 23.16 14.85
N THR A 5 37.95 22.55 13.67
CA THR A 5 38.62 21.29 13.27
C THR A 5 39.31 21.38 11.91
N GLU A 6 39.36 22.56 11.26
CA GLU A 6 39.91 22.77 9.90
C GLU A 6 39.33 21.85 8.81
N MET A 7 38.22 21.18 9.09
CA MET A 7 37.60 20.22 8.18
C MET A 7 36.78 20.95 7.11
N LYS A 8 37.03 20.64 5.85
CA LYS A 8 36.34 21.24 4.69
C LYS A 8 34.96 20.64 4.40
N LYS A 9 34.65 19.44 4.91
CA LYS A 9 33.37 18.75 4.70
C LYS A 9 32.92 18.02 5.96
N VAL A 10 31.62 18.10 6.25
CA VAL A 10 30.97 17.41 7.35
C VAL A 10 29.82 16.55 6.79
N ILE A 11 29.73 15.31 7.25
CA ILE A 11 28.59 14.44 7.00
C ILE A 11 27.89 14.21 8.33
N VAL A 12 26.59 14.47 8.37
CA VAL A 12 25.76 14.25 9.56
C VAL A 12 25.05 12.92 9.42
N GLY A 13 25.21 12.03 10.39
CA GLY A 13 24.49 10.75 10.46
C GLY A 13 23.34 10.82 11.43
N CYS A 14 22.20 10.22 11.07
CA CYS A 14 21.08 10.04 11.99
C CYS A 14 20.41 8.69 11.82
N GLU A 15 19.71 8.25 12.86
CA GLU A 15 18.74 7.17 12.78
C GLU A 15 17.40 7.76 12.32
N PRO A 16 16.75 7.25 11.26
CA PRO A 16 15.49 7.79 10.75
C PRO A 16 14.31 7.34 11.61
N THR A 17 14.21 7.86 12.83
CA THR A 17 13.12 7.57 13.77
C THR A 17 12.10 8.71 13.75
N GLY A 18 10.83 8.38 13.60
CA GLY A 18 9.74 9.36 13.52
C GLY A 18 9.84 10.32 12.33
N CYS A 19 9.41 11.57 12.51
CA CYS A 19 9.41 12.61 11.47
C CYS A 19 10.46 13.72 11.71
N TYR A 20 11.10 13.77 12.88
CA TYR A 20 12.00 14.87 13.27
C TYR A 20 13.23 15.03 12.34
N TRP A 21 13.74 13.91 11.83
CA TRP A 21 14.89 13.92 10.92
C TRP A 21 14.57 14.55 9.55
N LEU A 22 13.29 14.61 9.13
CA LEU A 22 12.89 15.19 7.86
C LEU A 22 13.12 16.71 7.81
N THR A 23 12.66 17.42 8.86
CA THR A 23 12.89 18.87 8.99
C THR A 23 14.38 19.16 9.17
N PHE A 24 15.08 18.33 9.92
CA PHE A 24 16.52 18.43 10.09
C PHE A 24 17.28 18.20 8.78
N GLN A 25 16.85 17.21 7.97
CA GLN A 25 17.43 16.99 6.65
C GLN A 25 17.25 18.21 5.74
N LYS A 26 16.05 18.80 5.73
CA LYS A 26 15.78 20.01 4.93
C LYS A 26 16.67 21.17 5.39
N PHE A 27 16.77 21.41 6.68
CA PHE A 27 17.66 22.44 7.23
C PHE A 27 19.10 22.23 6.81
N LEU A 28 19.64 21.01 6.90
CA LEU A 28 21.01 20.70 6.53
C LEU A 28 21.25 20.86 5.01
N GLN A 29 20.26 20.47 4.18
CA GLN A 29 20.33 20.68 2.73
C GLN A 29 20.41 22.16 2.36
N ASP A 30 19.66 23.03 3.04
CA ASP A 30 19.68 24.47 2.82
C ASP A 30 21.04 25.11 3.22
N HIS A 31 21.88 24.36 3.94
CA HIS A 31 23.23 24.76 4.37
C HIS A 31 24.34 23.93 3.70
N ASP A 32 24.04 23.21 2.59
CA ASP A 32 24.96 22.34 1.86
C ASP A 32 25.64 21.25 2.72
N ILE A 33 24.98 20.82 3.79
CA ILE A 33 25.46 19.76 4.68
C ILE A 33 24.74 18.46 4.34
N GLN A 34 25.52 17.41 4.06
CA GLN A 34 24.95 16.10 3.73
C GLN A 34 24.44 15.37 4.99
N LEU A 35 23.15 15.02 5.00
CA LEU A 35 22.58 14.07 5.96
C LEU A 35 22.58 12.66 5.36
N VAL A 36 23.00 11.68 6.14
CA VAL A 36 22.91 10.27 5.83
C VAL A 36 22.17 9.52 6.92
N THR A 37 21.48 8.44 6.57
CA THR A 37 20.73 7.64 7.53
C THR A 37 21.40 6.31 7.79
N VAL A 38 21.43 5.89 9.03
CA VAL A 38 21.93 4.60 9.47
C VAL A 38 20.74 3.71 9.88
N ASN A 39 20.79 2.45 9.49
CA ASN A 39 19.71 1.52 9.79
C ASN A 39 19.65 1.25 11.31
N PRO A 40 18.50 1.44 11.99
CA PRO A 40 18.32 1.20 13.42
C PRO A 40 18.79 -0.19 13.87
N PHE A 41 18.52 -1.20 13.06
CA PHE A 41 18.98 -2.58 13.35
C PHE A 41 20.51 -2.68 13.37
N THR A 42 21.19 -1.94 12.47
CA THR A 42 22.66 -1.94 12.42
C THR A 42 23.25 -1.20 13.61
N VAL A 43 22.65 -0.08 14.02
CA VAL A 43 23.04 0.67 15.22
C VAL A 43 22.96 -0.23 16.45
N ASN A 44 21.80 -0.85 16.66
CA ASN A 44 21.57 -1.75 17.81
C ASN A 44 22.58 -2.91 17.87
N ARG A 45 22.84 -3.57 16.73
CA ARG A 45 23.80 -4.68 16.67
C ARG A 45 25.25 -4.23 16.87
N SER A 46 25.61 -3.04 16.39
CA SER A 46 26.97 -2.52 16.56
C SER A 46 27.24 -2.12 18.01
N MET A 47 26.22 -1.60 18.71
CA MET A 47 26.34 -1.31 20.15
C MET A 47 26.57 -2.56 20.99
N GLU A 48 25.82 -3.64 20.71
CA GLU A 48 26.01 -4.92 21.40
C GLU A 48 27.43 -5.48 21.19
N LEU A 49 28.06 -5.22 20.04
CA LEU A 49 29.41 -5.68 19.72
C LEU A 49 30.51 -4.86 20.40
N ASP A 50 30.26 -3.58 20.69
CA ASP A 50 31.28 -2.68 21.26
C ASP A 50 31.57 -2.96 22.74
N ASP A 51 30.54 -3.28 23.54
CA ASP A 51 30.71 -3.47 24.99
C ASP A 51 30.05 -4.71 25.57
N ASN A 52 29.54 -5.59 24.69
CA ASN A 52 28.83 -6.84 25.07
C ASN A 52 27.69 -6.59 26.10
N SER A 53 27.13 -5.38 26.12
CA SER A 53 26.03 -4.97 26.99
C SER A 53 24.78 -4.66 26.18
N PRO A 54 23.61 -5.19 26.56
CA PRO A 54 22.34 -4.82 25.95
C PRO A 54 21.85 -3.43 26.38
N GLU A 55 22.62 -2.71 27.21
CA GLU A 55 22.24 -1.42 27.75
C GLU A 55 22.19 -0.34 26.66
N LYS A 56 21.02 0.26 26.47
CA LYS A 56 20.76 1.32 25.51
C LYS A 56 20.94 2.67 26.20
N SER A 57 21.78 3.53 25.63
CA SER A 57 22.04 4.87 26.18
C SER A 57 22.10 5.89 25.07
N ASP A 58 21.39 7.02 25.27
CA ASP A 58 21.36 8.14 24.33
C ASP A 58 22.75 8.77 24.09
N LEU A 59 23.74 8.47 24.93
CA LEU A 59 25.14 8.89 24.76
C LEU A 59 25.94 7.94 23.86
N LYS A 60 25.60 6.65 23.82
CA LYS A 60 26.27 5.64 23.00
C LYS A 60 25.81 5.69 21.54
N ASP A 61 24.50 5.96 21.31
CA ASP A 61 23.90 5.99 19.97
C ASP A 61 24.62 6.94 19.00
N PRO A 62 24.93 8.21 19.33
CA PRO A 62 25.63 9.13 18.42
C PRO A 62 27.04 8.66 18.05
N LYS A 63 27.78 8.08 19.02
CA LYS A 63 29.12 7.54 18.78
C LYS A 63 29.08 6.36 17.80
N THR A 64 28.16 5.44 18.00
CA THR A 64 27.97 4.28 17.14
C THR A 64 27.53 4.70 15.73
N ILE A 65 26.60 5.68 15.63
CA ILE A 65 26.19 6.24 14.34
C ILE A 65 27.37 6.88 13.62
N ALA A 66 28.19 7.67 14.32
CA ALA A 66 29.38 8.32 13.75
C ALA A 66 30.40 7.30 13.22
N LEU A 67 30.64 6.20 13.96
CA LEU A 67 31.53 5.11 13.54
C LEU A 67 30.97 4.38 12.31
N LEU A 68 29.66 4.08 12.28
CA LEU A 68 29.03 3.45 11.12
C LEU A 68 29.08 4.35 9.88
N VAL A 69 28.92 5.66 10.06
CA VAL A 69 29.11 6.64 8.95
C VAL A 69 30.55 6.68 8.47
N LYS A 70 31.51 6.69 9.37
CA LYS A 70 32.93 6.61 9.07
C LYS A 70 33.27 5.36 8.25
N ASP A 71 32.68 4.22 8.62
CA ASP A 71 32.86 2.92 7.93
C ASP A 71 32.10 2.83 6.58
N GLY A 72 31.38 3.87 6.16
CA GLY A 72 30.57 3.84 4.95
C GLY A 72 29.29 2.99 5.06
N ARG A 73 28.84 2.62 6.27
CA ARG A 73 27.64 1.82 6.52
C ARG A 73 26.40 2.65 6.70
N PHE A 74 26.09 3.48 5.72
CA PHE A 74 24.95 4.37 5.71
C PHE A 74 24.19 4.33 4.40
N SER A 75 23.04 4.97 4.37
CA SER A 75 22.25 5.18 3.15
C SER A 75 22.00 6.67 2.97
N THR A 76 22.07 7.12 1.72
CA THR A 76 21.65 8.48 1.38
C THR A 76 20.14 8.55 1.38
N SER A 77 19.56 9.43 2.19
CA SER A 77 18.13 9.63 2.26
C SER A 77 17.63 10.41 1.05
N TYR A 78 16.57 9.90 0.42
CA TYR A 78 15.85 10.60 -0.62
C TYR A 78 14.61 11.28 -0.03
N LEU A 79 14.56 12.58 -0.09
CA LEU A 79 13.39 13.38 0.22
C LEU A 79 12.73 13.79 -1.10
N PRO A 80 11.51 13.31 -1.39
CA PRO A 80 10.81 13.73 -2.59
C PRO A 80 10.53 15.23 -2.56
N SER A 81 10.52 15.85 -3.73
CA SER A 81 10.15 17.26 -3.91
C SER A 81 9.12 17.41 -5.02
N GLY A 82 8.46 18.55 -5.09
CA GLY A 82 7.45 18.85 -6.10
C GLY A 82 6.33 17.83 -6.14
N VAL A 83 5.87 17.46 -7.32
CA VAL A 83 4.76 16.53 -7.53
C VAL A 83 4.99 15.17 -6.85
N TYR A 84 6.22 14.71 -6.76
CA TYR A 84 6.54 13.43 -6.10
C TYR A 84 6.34 13.48 -4.58
N ALA A 85 6.57 14.62 -3.94
CA ALA A 85 6.28 14.82 -2.53
C ALA A 85 4.77 14.79 -2.28
N GLU A 86 4.01 15.55 -3.08
CA GLU A 86 2.54 15.61 -3.04
C GLU A 86 1.92 14.21 -3.17
N ILE A 87 2.31 13.46 -4.21
CA ILE A 87 1.81 12.10 -4.44
C ILE A 87 2.15 11.18 -3.26
N ARG A 88 3.36 11.30 -2.71
CA ARG A 88 3.76 10.46 -1.58
C ARG A 88 2.97 10.75 -0.32
N GLU A 89 2.81 12.01 0.05
CA GLU A 89 2.07 12.42 1.25
C GLU A 89 0.59 12.07 1.13
N ALA A 90 -0.04 12.40 0.01
CA ALA A 90 -1.44 12.03 -0.24
C ALA A 90 -1.64 10.50 -0.22
N SER A 91 -0.70 9.73 -0.79
CA SER A 91 -0.74 8.27 -0.77
C SER A 91 -0.57 7.69 0.65
N VAL A 92 0.23 8.30 1.52
CA VAL A 92 0.37 7.91 2.93
C VAL A 92 -0.92 8.22 3.69
N CYS A 93 -1.47 9.42 3.50
CA CYS A 93 -2.75 9.82 4.09
C CYS A 93 -3.89 8.87 3.67
N ARG A 94 -3.98 8.58 2.38
CA ARG A 94 -4.97 7.63 1.83
C ARG A 94 -4.88 6.25 2.49
N ASP A 95 -3.67 5.73 2.67
CA ASP A 95 -3.47 4.42 3.33
C ASP A 95 -3.91 4.43 4.81
N GLN A 96 -3.70 5.53 5.51
CA GLN A 96 -4.15 5.68 6.89
C GLN A 96 -5.68 5.69 6.97
N ILE A 97 -6.33 6.46 6.11
CA ILE A 97 -7.80 6.54 6.04
C ILE A 97 -8.38 5.20 5.59
N MET A 98 -7.78 4.52 4.62
CA MET A 98 -8.23 3.19 4.19
C MET A 98 -8.19 2.17 5.33
N LYS A 99 -7.15 2.18 6.17
CA LYS A 99 -7.10 1.30 7.35
C LYS A 99 -8.22 1.60 8.36
N GLN A 100 -8.53 2.89 8.55
CA GLN A 100 -9.64 3.30 9.42
C GLN A 100 -10.98 2.85 8.83
N HIS A 101 -11.20 3.05 7.53
CA HIS A 101 -12.40 2.64 6.81
C HIS A 101 -12.63 1.12 6.90
N VAL A 102 -11.60 0.30 6.68
CA VAL A 102 -11.68 -1.16 6.83
C VAL A 102 -11.98 -1.55 8.29
N ARG A 103 -11.39 -0.85 9.28
CA ARG A 103 -11.71 -1.09 10.70
C ARG A 103 -13.18 -0.81 11.00
N LEU A 104 -13.71 0.31 10.53
CA LEU A 104 -15.12 0.68 10.68
C LEU A 104 -16.05 -0.35 10.01
N SER A 105 -15.71 -0.78 8.80
CA SER A 105 -16.41 -1.86 8.10
C SER A 105 -16.54 -3.12 8.98
N ASN A 106 -15.42 -3.57 9.56
CA ASN A 106 -15.43 -4.75 10.43
C ASN A 106 -16.23 -4.52 11.72
N GLN A 107 -16.21 -3.32 12.29
CA GLN A 107 -16.98 -2.97 13.49
C GLN A 107 -18.49 -2.96 13.20
N ILE A 108 -18.91 -2.37 12.06
CA ILE A 108 -20.31 -2.36 11.63
C ILE A 108 -20.80 -3.79 11.39
N GLN A 109 -20.02 -4.61 10.68
CA GLN A 109 -20.38 -6.00 10.44
C GLN A 109 -20.50 -6.79 11.74
N GLY A 110 -19.59 -6.60 12.70
CA GLY A 110 -19.66 -7.19 14.03
C GLY A 110 -20.89 -6.74 14.83
N TRP A 111 -21.27 -5.47 14.70
CA TRP A 111 -22.49 -4.94 15.29
C TRP A 111 -23.75 -5.58 14.68
N ILE A 112 -23.82 -5.69 13.35
CA ILE A 112 -24.93 -6.33 12.64
C ILE A 112 -25.06 -7.80 13.08
N GLN A 113 -23.95 -8.55 13.10
CA GLN A 113 -23.93 -9.95 13.54
C GLN A 113 -24.44 -10.15 14.97
N LYS A 114 -24.23 -9.16 15.84
CA LYS A 114 -24.62 -9.20 17.24
C LYS A 114 -26.11 -8.88 17.46
N PHE A 115 -26.62 -7.88 16.74
CA PHE A 115 -27.95 -7.33 17.05
C PHE A 115 -29.00 -7.55 15.98
N PHE A 116 -28.63 -7.80 14.73
CA PHE A 116 -29.53 -8.09 13.62
C PHE A 116 -28.84 -8.92 12.53
N PRO A 117 -28.46 -10.19 12.80
CA PRO A 117 -27.72 -11.04 11.87
C PRO A 117 -28.45 -11.28 10.54
N GLU A 118 -29.78 -11.34 10.54
CA GLU A 118 -30.61 -11.56 9.35
C GLU A 118 -30.53 -10.35 8.36
N TYR A 119 -29.98 -9.23 8.79
CA TYR A 119 -29.74 -8.09 7.94
C TYR A 119 -28.92 -8.45 6.70
N PHE A 120 -27.92 -9.36 6.83
CA PHE A 120 -27.09 -9.81 5.72
C PHE A 120 -27.85 -10.65 4.68
N GLU A 121 -28.96 -11.30 5.06
CA GLU A 121 -29.82 -12.00 4.12
C GLU A 121 -30.60 -11.02 3.23
N CYS A 122 -30.97 -9.87 3.79
CA CYS A 122 -31.65 -8.80 3.07
C CYS A 122 -30.70 -7.90 2.29
N TYR A 123 -29.46 -7.76 2.78
CA TYR A 123 -28.41 -6.93 2.23
C TYR A 123 -27.09 -7.69 2.15
N ALA A 124 -26.85 -8.39 1.03
CA ALA A 124 -25.53 -8.95 0.71
C ALA A 124 -24.46 -7.83 0.68
N ASP A 125 -24.83 -6.67 0.10
CA ASP A 125 -24.02 -5.43 0.11
C ASP A 125 -24.55 -4.50 1.21
N TRP A 126 -24.23 -4.81 2.47
CA TRP A 126 -24.70 -4.06 3.65
C TRP A 126 -24.32 -2.57 3.60
N ASP A 127 -23.22 -2.23 2.93
CA ASP A 127 -22.69 -0.88 2.75
C ASP A 127 -23.30 -0.12 1.55
N SER A 128 -24.33 -0.70 0.92
CA SER A 128 -25.11 0.04 -0.09
C SER A 128 -25.77 1.28 0.54
N THR A 129 -26.04 2.30 -0.28
CA THR A 129 -26.66 3.54 0.19
C THR A 129 -27.96 3.27 0.98
N SER A 130 -28.82 2.35 0.51
CA SER A 130 -30.07 1.99 1.20
C SER A 130 -29.83 1.27 2.51
N GLY A 131 -28.81 0.41 2.58
CA GLY A 131 -28.42 -0.29 3.79
C GLY A 131 -27.86 0.66 4.85
N LEU A 132 -26.88 1.48 4.49
CA LEU A 132 -26.28 2.44 5.44
C LEU A 132 -27.33 3.43 6.00
N MET A 133 -28.27 3.86 5.16
CA MET A 133 -29.37 4.71 5.65
C MET A 133 -30.25 4.01 6.66
N LEU A 134 -30.60 2.76 6.42
CA LEU A 134 -31.43 2.00 7.34
C LEU A 134 -30.70 1.74 8.65
N LEU A 135 -29.42 1.36 8.61
CA LEU A 135 -28.59 1.22 9.80
C LEU A 135 -28.48 2.50 10.64
N ARG A 136 -28.58 3.66 9.99
CA ARG A 136 -28.55 4.96 10.68
C ARG A 136 -29.88 5.34 11.30
N GLU A 137 -31.02 5.07 10.62
CA GLU A 137 -32.34 5.56 11.02
C GLU A 137 -33.16 4.52 11.82
N ALA A 138 -33.02 3.23 11.50
CA ALA A 138 -33.76 2.15 12.12
C ALA A 138 -32.92 0.85 12.17
N PRO A 139 -31.87 0.81 12.99
CA PRO A 139 -30.86 -0.26 12.95
C PRO A 139 -31.30 -1.57 13.58
N LEU A 140 -32.19 -1.55 14.56
CA LEU A 140 -32.58 -2.74 15.34
C LEU A 140 -33.85 -3.39 14.79
N PRO A 141 -34.07 -4.72 14.97
CA PRO A 141 -35.32 -5.41 14.60
C PRO A 141 -36.57 -4.69 15.10
N GLN A 142 -36.55 -4.24 16.35
CA GLN A 142 -37.68 -3.53 16.97
C GLN A 142 -37.96 -2.18 16.28
N ASP A 143 -36.94 -1.49 15.74
CA ASP A 143 -37.13 -0.25 15.03
C ASP A 143 -37.79 -0.52 13.66
N ILE A 144 -37.33 -1.56 12.96
CA ILE A 144 -37.89 -2.05 11.71
C ILE A 144 -39.37 -2.40 11.86
N LEU A 145 -39.71 -3.15 12.92
CA LEU A 145 -41.10 -3.52 13.22
C LEU A 145 -41.96 -2.31 13.51
N LYS A 146 -41.45 -1.32 14.25
CA LYS A 146 -42.14 -0.09 14.60
C LYS A 146 -42.54 0.74 13.41
N ILE A 147 -41.59 0.93 12.43
CA ILE A 147 -41.84 1.76 11.24
C ILE A 147 -42.54 0.99 10.12
N GLY A 148 -42.43 -0.35 10.11
CA GLY A 148 -42.98 -1.22 9.10
C GLY A 148 -42.47 -1.00 7.68
N ALA A 149 -42.91 -1.80 6.73
CA ALA A 149 -42.43 -1.75 5.35
C ALA A 149 -42.72 -0.40 4.65
N GLY A 150 -43.82 0.24 5.00
CA GLY A 150 -44.18 1.58 4.49
C GLY A 150 -43.19 2.64 4.94
N GLY A 151 -42.85 2.67 6.24
CA GLY A 151 -41.88 3.63 6.79
C GLY A 151 -40.48 3.43 6.24
N ILE A 152 -40.02 2.18 6.12
CA ILE A 152 -38.73 1.84 5.49
C ILE A 152 -38.68 2.38 4.05
N ASN A 153 -39.72 2.10 3.25
CA ASN A 153 -39.80 2.58 1.87
C ASN A 153 -39.79 4.10 1.81
N GLN A 154 -40.45 4.80 2.75
CA GLN A 154 -40.47 6.26 2.83
C GLN A 154 -39.08 6.83 3.12
N ILE A 155 -38.29 6.22 4.03
CA ILE A 155 -36.90 6.60 4.30
C ILE A 155 -36.10 6.58 3.00
N TRP A 156 -36.19 5.51 2.22
CA TRP A 156 -35.46 5.39 0.95
C TRP A 156 -35.93 6.40 -0.11
N ARG A 157 -37.25 6.67 -0.18
CA ARG A 157 -37.81 7.66 -1.13
C ARG A 157 -37.38 9.09 -0.79
N ASN A 158 -37.39 9.46 0.47
CA ASN A 158 -36.93 10.78 0.93
C ASN A 158 -35.45 11.01 0.56
N ALA A 159 -34.64 9.96 0.56
CA ALA A 159 -33.24 9.99 0.17
C ALA A 159 -33.01 9.74 -1.33
N LYS A 160 -34.05 9.71 -2.15
CA LYS A 160 -33.98 9.47 -3.60
C LYS A 160 -33.29 8.14 -3.98
N VAL A 161 -33.30 7.14 -3.10
CA VAL A 161 -32.76 5.81 -3.38
C VAL A 161 -33.76 5.07 -4.28
N ARG A 162 -33.33 4.71 -5.49
CA ARG A 162 -34.15 4.01 -6.49
C ARG A 162 -34.00 2.48 -6.44
N ALA A 163 -32.86 1.98 -5.98
CA ALA A 163 -32.50 0.56 -6.01
C ALA A 163 -33.19 -0.30 -4.94
N ALA A 164 -33.89 0.32 -3.97
CA ALA A 164 -34.63 -0.36 -2.92
C ALA A 164 -36.11 0.00 -2.99
N GLY A 165 -37.01 -0.94 -2.71
CA GLY A 165 -38.43 -0.75 -2.80
C GLY A 165 -39.23 -1.58 -1.79
N ILE A 166 -40.57 -1.48 -1.86
CA ILE A 166 -41.49 -2.08 -0.88
C ILE A 166 -41.28 -3.59 -0.66
N LYS A 167 -40.90 -4.35 -1.70
CA LYS A 167 -40.63 -5.78 -1.55
C LYS A 167 -39.45 -6.05 -0.60
N ARG A 168 -38.34 -5.31 -0.78
CA ARG A 168 -37.19 -5.44 0.13
C ARG A 168 -37.54 -4.98 1.55
N ALA A 169 -38.38 -3.95 1.69
CA ALA A 169 -38.87 -3.49 2.98
C ALA A 169 -39.70 -4.57 3.68
N GLN A 170 -40.55 -5.32 2.96
CA GLN A 170 -41.32 -6.45 3.47
C GLN A 170 -40.38 -7.56 3.95
N THR A 171 -39.38 -7.97 3.15
CA THR A 171 -38.38 -8.97 3.56
C THR A 171 -37.66 -8.56 4.84
N LEU A 172 -37.33 -7.29 5.01
CA LEU A 172 -36.69 -6.76 6.21
C LEU A 172 -37.62 -6.88 7.46
N VAL A 173 -38.91 -6.60 7.29
CA VAL A 173 -39.89 -6.75 8.37
C VAL A 173 -40.04 -8.23 8.76
N GLU A 174 -40.10 -9.13 7.79
CA GLU A 174 -40.14 -10.58 8.03
C GLU A 174 -38.88 -11.07 8.76
N ALA A 175 -37.69 -10.61 8.33
CA ALA A 175 -36.41 -10.89 8.97
C ALA A 175 -36.40 -10.36 10.43
N ALA A 176 -36.88 -9.14 10.65
CA ALA A 176 -36.93 -8.52 11.97
C ALA A 176 -37.89 -9.25 12.93
N GLN A 177 -39.00 -9.83 12.42
CA GLN A 177 -39.91 -10.63 13.22
C GLN A 177 -39.28 -11.93 13.76
N ASN A 178 -38.36 -12.50 13.00
CA ASN A 178 -37.73 -13.78 13.30
C ASN A 178 -36.27 -13.63 13.76
N SER A 179 -35.86 -12.42 14.09
CA SER A 179 -34.46 -12.16 14.43
C SER A 179 -34.02 -12.86 15.72
N VAL A 180 -32.86 -13.50 15.66
CA VAL A 180 -32.15 -14.09 16.80
C VAL A 180 -31.13 -13.15 17.42
N GLY A 181 -31.06 -11.89 16.95
CA GLY A 181 -30.17 -10.87 17.47
C GLY A 181 -30.39 -10.59 18.96
N LEU A 182 -29.33 -10.13 19.64
CA LEU A 182 -29.44 -9.75 21.04
C LEU A 182 -30.34 -8.53 21.21
N GLU A 183 -31.13 -8.52 22.30
CA GLU A 183 -31.86 -7.32 22.68
C GLU A 183 -30.93 -6.14 22.93
N ALA A 184 -31.31 -4.99 22.41
CA ALA A 184 -30.47 -3.78 22.47
C ALA A 184 -31.33 -2.54 22.67
N GLY A 185 -30.75 -1.57 23.37
CA GLY A 185 -31.36 -0.29 23.66
C GLY A 185 -30.67 0.89 22.92
N GLU A 186 -30.77 2.08 23.51
CA GLU A 186 -30.31 3.33 22.95
C GLU A 186 -28.78 3.36 22.72
N ALA A 187 -28.01 2.72 23.60
CA ALA A 187 -26.56 2.68 23.47
C ALA A 187 -26.11 1.99 22.17
N ALA A 188 -26.80 0.89 21.79
CA ALA A 188 -26.51 0.20 20.53
C ALA A 188 -26.90 1.04 19.29
N ARG A 189 -28.00 1.80 19.36
CA ARG A 189 -28.38 2.75 18.29
C ARG A 189 -27.35 3.85 18.12
N LEU A 190 -26.90 4.43 19.24
CA LEU A 190 -25.86 5.46 19.19
C LEU A 190 -24.54 4.94 18.65
N GLU A 191 -24.14 3.72 19.06
CA GLU A 191 -22.93 3.07 18.55
C GLU A 191 -22.96 2.92 17.03
N ILE A 192 -24.01 2.31 16.49
CA ILE A 192 -24.10 2.09 15.04
C ILE A 192 -24.22 3.41 14.27
N TRP A 193 -24.95 4.39 14.82
CA TRP A 193 -25.07 5.72 14.22
C TRP A 193 -23.68 6.39 14.08
N VAL A 194 -22.84 6.35 15.11
CA VAL A 194 -21.46 6.88 15.08
C VAL A 194 -20.65 6.11 14.05
N LEU A 195 -20.66 4.76 14.08
CA LEU A 195 -19.89 3.93 13.18
C LEU A 195 -20.25 4.17 11.71
N VAL A 196 -21.54 4.26 11.38
CA VAL A 196 -22.02 4.48 10.00
C VAL A 196 -21.65 5.89 9.49
N ASN A 197 -21.80 6.92 10.33
CA ASN A 197 -21.42 8.27 9.93
C ASN A 197 -19.91 8.38 9.69
N ASP A 198 -19.09 7.80 10.57
CA ASP A 198 -17.64 7.75 10.38
C ASP A 198 -17.26 6.96 9.11
N TYR A 199 -17.94 5.83 8.84
CA TYR A 199 -17.70 5.05 7.64
C TYR A 199 -17.97 5.84 6.35
N ILE A 200 -19.11 6.54 6.29
CA ILE A 200 -19.48 7.40 5.15
C ILE A 200 -18.45 8.53 4.99
N LEU A 201 -18.10 9.21 6.08
CA LEU A 201 -17.10 10.27 6.06
C LEU A 201 -15.74 9.77 5.53
N LYS A 202 -15.30 8.58 5.96
CA LYS A 202 -14.04 7.99 5.47
C LYS A 202 -14.11 7.64 4.00
N ALA A 203 -15.25 7.15 3.50
CA ALA A 203 -15.44 6.87 2.08
C ALA A 203 -15.35 8.15 1.23
N GLU A 204 -15.95 9.27 1.69
CA GLU A 204 -15.84 10.58 1.02
C GLU A 204 -14.41 11.13 1.03
N GLN A 205 -13.70 11.00 2.16
CA GLN A 205 -12.29 11.39 2.25
C GLN A 205 -11.40 10.59 1.31
N LEU A 206 -11.62 9.27 1.20
CA LEU A 206 -10.91 8.41 0.26
C LEU A 206 -11.16 8.84 -1.18
N LYS A 207 -12.42 9.11 -1.54
CA LYS A 207 -12.78 9.56 -2.88
C LYS A 207 -12.03 10.85 -3.27
N ARG A 208 -12.02 11.84 -2.38
CA ARG A 208 -11.29 13.11 -2.61
C ARG A 208 -9.78 12.90 -2.79
N LEU A 209 -9.19 11.99 -1.99
CA LEU A 209 -7.76 11.67 -2.11
C LEU A 209 -7.46 10.90 -3.39
N ASP A 210 -8.37 10.02 -3.83
CA ASP A 210 -8.21 9.30 -5.10
C ASP A 210 -8.27 10.27 -6.28
N GLU A 211 -9.24 11.18 -6.31
CA GLU A 211 -9.36 12.24 -7.33
C GLU A 211 -8.10 13.13 -7.36
N TYR A 212 -7.62 13.56 -6.21
CA TYR A 212 -6.39 14.35 -6.10
C TYR A 212 -5.16 13.61 -6.61
N LEU A 213 -4.99 12.34 -6.21
CA LEU A 213 -3.88 11.52 -6.64
C LEU A 213 -3.90 11.23 -8.14
N GLU A 214 -5.09 11.02 -8.72
CA GLU A 214 -5.27 10.85 -10.17
C GLU A 214 -4.90 12.09 -10.96
N GLU A 215 -5.20 13.27 -10.42
CA GLU A 215 -4.79 14.54 -11.02
C GLU A 215 -3.28 14.72 -10.95
N LYS A 216 -2.71 14.58 -9.75
CA LYS A 216 -1.27 14.79 -9.52
C LYS A 216 -0.38 13.81 -10.27
N VAL A 217 -0.81 12.57 -10.42
CA VAL A 217 0.00 11.58 -11.13
C VAL A 217 0.12 11.86 -12.62
N LYS A 218 -0.84 12.56 -13.22
CA LYS A 218 -0.80 12.99 -14.62
C LYS A 218 0.25 14.09 -14.89
N GLU A 219 0.69 14.80 -13.84
CA GLU A 219 1.77 15.78 -13.94
C GLU A 219 3.16 15.11 -14.07
N VAL A 220 3.27 13.81 -13.77
CA VAL A 220 4.53 13.07 -13.85
C VAL A 220 4.80 12.69 -15.32
N PRO A 221 6.00 12.99 -15.85
CA PRO A 221 6.32 12.69 -17.24
C PRO A 221 6.14 11.21 -17.62
N ASN A 222 5.59 10.97 -18.80
CA ASN A 222 5.42 9.66 -19.42
C ASN A 222 4.43 8.69 -18.67
N VAL A 223 3.66 9.18 -17.70
CA VAL A 223 2.67 8.36 -16.98
C VAL A 223 1.58 7.83 -17.92
N GLU A 224 1.16 8.61 -18.89
CA GLU A 224 0.16 8.22 -19.89
C GLU A 224 0.59 6.96 -20.66
N LYS A 225 1.89 6.81 -20.90
CA LYS A 225 2.46 5.62 -21.57
C LYS A 225 2.45 4.38 -20.67
N LEU A 226 2.61 4.55 -19.35
CA LEU A 226 2.39 3.45 -18.41
C LEU A 226 0.92 3.01 -18.38
N LEU A 227 -0.01 3.97 -18.36
CA LEU A 227 -1.43 3.70 -18.34
C LEU A 227 -1.93 3.07 -19.66
N ALA A 228 -1.22 3.28 -20.77
CA ALA A 228 -1.50 2.62 -22.04
C ALA A 228 -1.19 1.11 -22.04
N ILE A 229 -0.39 0.62 -21.08
CA ILE A 229 -0.08 -0.81 -20.95
C ILE A 229 -1.32 -1.53 -20.41
N LYS A 230 -1.83 -2.50 -21.17
CA LYS A 230 -2.98 -3.30 -20.78
C LYS A 230 -2.75 -3.98 -19.44
N GLY A 231 -3.66 -3.74 -18.49
CA GLY A 231 -3.58 -4.27 -17.12
C GLY A 231 -2.82 -3.38 -16.13
N VAL A 232 -2.29 -2.23 -16.56
CA VAL A 232 -1.78 -1.20 -15.66
C VAL A 232 -2.90 -0.22 -15.32
N GLY A 233 -3.40 -0.27 -14.10
CA GLY A 233 -4.41 0.65 -13.61
C GLY A 233 -3.81 1.87 -12.89
N MET A 234 -4.61 2.93 -12.76
CA MET A 234 -4.23 4.18 -12.08
C MET A 234 -3.67 3.93 -10.67
N SER A 235 -4.32 3.07 -9.89
CA SER A 235 -3.86 2.72 -8.54
C SER A 235 -2.47 2.08 -8.50
N THR A 236 -2.11 1.29 -9.53
CA THR A 236 -0.76 0.70 -9.66
C THR A 236 0.27 1.79 -9.94
N VAL A 237 -0.03 2.71 -10.84
CA VAL A 237 0.87 3.84 -11.19
C VAL A 237 1.07 4.76 -10.00
N ILE A 238 -0.01 5.17 -9.34
CA ILE A 238 0.05 5.98 -8.10
C ILE A 238 0.90 5.27 -7.04
N GLY A 239 0.61 4.00 -6.75
CA GLY A 239 1.35 3.23 -5.75
C GLY A 239 2.84 3.03 -6.08
N PHE A 240 3.18 2.90 -7.37
CA PHE A 240 4.56 2.82 -7.83
C PHE A 240 5.28 4.17 -7.65
N ILE A 241 4.72 5.27 -8.17
CA ILE A 241 5.33 6.60 -8.12
C ILE A 241 5.44 7.10 -6.68
N ALA A 242 4.41 6.91 -5.85
CA ALA A 242 4.45 7.28 -4.43
C ALA A 242 5.62 6.64 -3.67
N GLU A 243 5.99 5.42 -4.03
CA GLU A 243 7.06 4.68 -3.37
C GLU A 243 8.44 4.91 -4.02
N VAL A 244 8.48 5.02 -5.36
CA VAL A 244 9.72 5.20 -6.11
C VAL A 244 10.15 6.67 -6.13
N GLY A 245 9.20 7.61 -6.28
CA GLY A 245 9.48 9.03 -6.50
C GLY A 245 10.03 9.28 -7.89
N ASP A 246 10.92 10.25 -8.02
CA ASP A 246 11.56 10.56 -9.29
C ASP A 246 12.37 9.37 -9.82
N ILE A 247 12.00 8.93 -11.02
CA ILE A 247 12.66 7.81 -11.70
C ILE A 247 14.08 8.14 -12.13
N GLY A 248 14.37 9.41 -12.41
CA GLY A 248 15.67 9.89 -12.87
C GLY A 248 16.81 9.67 -11.88
N ARG A 249 16.50 9.46 -10.61
CA ARG A 249 17.49 9.16 -9.57
C ARG A 249 18.08 7.74 -9.64
N PHE A 250 17.50 6.86 -10.46
CA PHE A 250 17.97 5.49 -10.63
C PHE A 250 18.70 5.32 -11.96
N THR A 251 19.82 4.61 -11.93
CA THR A 251 20.62 4.28 -13.11
C THR A 251 20.33 2.87 -13.64
N ASP A 252 19.73 1.99 -12.81
CA ASP A 252 19.41 0.60 -13.16
C ASP A 252 18.10 0.19 -12.49
N PRO A 253 17.15 -0.45 -13.19
CA PRO A 253 15.91 -0.94 -12.61
C PRO A 253 16.11 -1.96 -11.48
N LYS A 254 17.26 -2.61 -11.36
CA LYS A 254 17.61 -3.47 -10.24
C LYS A 254 17.64 -2.70 -8.91
N GLN A 255 17.96 -1.42 -8.94
CA GLN A 255 17.94 -0.58 -7.74
C GLN A 255 16.51 -0.45 -7.20
N ILE A 256 15.49 -0.34 -8.09
CA ILE A 256 14.07 -0.31 -7.71
C ILE A 256 13.63 -1.69 -7.21
N GLN A 257 14.10 -2.79 -7.82
CA GLN A 257 13.82 -4.13 -7.33
C GLN A 257 14.40 -4.34 -5.91
N LYS A 258 15.60 -3.84 -5.66
CA LYS A 258 16.23 -3.83 -4.33
C LYS A 258 15.44 -2.95 -3.35
N LEU A 259 15.02 -1.76 -3.78
CA LEU A 259 14.16 -0.87 -3.00
C LEU A 259 12.83 -1.54 -2.61
N ALA A 260 12.24 -2.37 -3.49
CA ALA A 260 11.06 -3.16 -3.22
C ALA A 260 11.34 -4.39 -2.33
N GLY A 261 12.62 -4.73 -2.11
CA GLY A 261 13.04 -5.95 -1.41
C GLY A 261 12.74 -7.23 -2.18
N LEU A 262 12.76 -7.14 -3.53
CA LEU A 262 12.56 -8.26 -4.46
C LEU A 262 13.89 -8.89 -4.91
N GLU A 263 15.01 -8.38 -4.46
CA GLU A 263 16.33 -8.97 -4.69
C GLU A 263 16.40 -10.39 -4.13
N ILE A 264 16.97 -11.31 -4.91
CA ILE A 264 17.11 -12.71 -4.52
C ILE A 264 18.35 -12.86 -3.65
N VAL A 265 18.19 -13.36 -2.44
CA VAL A 265 19.26 -13.68 -1.51
C VAL A 265 19.38 -15.18 -1.35
N LYS A 266 20.62 -15.67 -1.37
CA LYS A 266 20.97 -17.06 -1.10
C LYS A 266 21.54 -17.13 0.32
N LYS A 267 21.00 -18.01 1.14
CA LYS A 267 21.60 -18.37 2.43
C LYS A 267 22.34 -19.67 2.25
N SER A 268 23.65 -19.61 2.19
CA SER A 268 24.51 -20.80 2.17
C SER A 268 25.47 -20.75 3.36
N SER A 269 25.61 -21.84 4.09
CA SER A 269 26.64 -22.01 5.09
C SER A 269 27.31 -23.37 4.88
N GLY A 270 28.58 -23.35 4.55
CA GLY A 270 29.36 -24.56 4.23
C GLY A 270 28.71 -25.40 3.12
N LYS A 271 28.46 -26.69 3.38
CA LYS A 271 27.84 -27.61 2.41
C LYS A 271 26.33 -27.45 2.26
N LYS A 272 25.63 -26.70 3.14
CA LYS A 272 24.18 -26.49 3.06
C LYS A 272 23.85 -25.32 2.14
N LYS A 273 23.29 -25.62 0.97
CA LYS A 273 22.73 -24.61 0.04
C LYS A 273 21.24 -24.38 0.37
N GLY A 274 20.93 -23.24 1.00
CA GLY A 274 19.55 -22.86 1.28
C GLY A 274 18.80 -22.44 0.00
N GLN A 275 17.49 -22.61 0.00
CA GLN A 275 16.63 -22.18 -1.09
C GLN A 275 16.71 -20.65 -1.30
N PRO A 276 16.90 -20.17 -2.55
CA PRO A 276 16.88 -18.74 -2.85
C PRO A 276 15.53 -18.12 -2.48
N ARG A 277 15.56 -16.96 -1.81
CA ARG A 277 14.35 -16.22 -1.42
C ARG A 277 14.53 -14.73 -1.69
N ILE A 278 13.43 -14.01 -1.84
CA ILE A 278 13.49 -12.53 -1.89
C ILE A 278 13.95 -11.99 -0.53
N SER A 279 14.70 -10.90 -0.56
CA SER A 279 15.30 -10.30 0.64
C SER A 279 14.24 -9.80 1.63
N LYS A 280 13.10 -9.36 1.14
CA LYS A 280 12.03 -8.64 1.87
C LYS A 280 12.52 -7.38 2.61
N ARG A 281 13.83 -7.05 2.52
CA ARG A 281 14.42 -5.82 3.05
C ARG A 281 14.20 -4.70 2.04
N GLY A 282 13.32 -3.76 2.36
CA GLY A 282 12.92 -2.68 1.45
C GLY A 282 11.46 -2.28 1.65
N ARG A 283 10.95 -1.43 0.78
CA ARG A 283 9.61 -0.84 0.87
C ARG A 283 8.52 -1.89 0.67
N ARG A 284 7.85 -2.25 1.76
CA ARG A 284 6.79 -3.26 1.76
C ARG A 284 5.63 -2.87 0.84
N LYS A 285 5.27 -1.59 0.82
CA LYS A 285 4.16 -1.07 0.00
C LYS A 285 4.48 -1.21 -1.49
N LEU A 286 5.68 -0.80 -1.94
CA LEU A 286 6.11 -0.98 -3.32
C LEU A 286 6.05 -2.46 -3.74
N ARG A 287 6.58 -3.35 -2.91
CA ARG A 287 6.55 -4.79 -3.18
C ARG A 287 5.13 -5.32 -3.31
N ARG A 288 4.21 -4.87 -2.43
CA ARG A 288 2.80 -5.25 -2.47
C ARG A 288 2.14 -4.74 -3.74
N THR A 289 2.27 -3.45 -4.06
CA THR A 289 1.72 -2.84 -5.29
C THR A 289 2.15 -3.60 -6.53
N MET A 290 3.45 -3.88 -6.67
CA MET A 290 3.96 -4.61 -7.83
C MET A 290 3.51 -6.05 -7.88
N TYR A 291 3.34 -6.74 -6.75
CA TYR A 291 2.82 -8.10 -6.71
C TYR A 291 1.32 -8.15 -7.07
N GLU A 292 0.52 -7.22 -6.56
CA GLU A 292 -0.91 -7.12 -6.85
C GLU A 292 -1.18 -6.75 -8.31
N SER A 293 -0.37 -5.87 -8.91
CA SER A 293 -0.49 -5.49 -10.31
C SER A 293 -0.29 -6.68 -11.28
N VAL A 294 0.49 -7.69 -10.90
CA VAL A 294 0.75 -8.87 -11.74
C VAL A 294 -0.54 -9.59 -12.12
N ARG A 295 -1.53 -9.63 -11.25
CA ARG A 295 -2.82 -10.29 -11.54
C ARG A 295 -3.51 -9.59 -12.72
N ALA A 296 -3.64 -8.28 -12.68
CA ALA A 296 -4.25 -7.51 -13.76
C ALA A 296 -3.42 -7.58 -15.05
N LEU A 297 -2.09 -7.45 -14.94
CA LEU A 297 -1.17 -7.59 -16.07
C LEU A 297 -1.34 -8.93 -16.79
N MET A 298 -1.40 -10.05 -16.05
CA MET A 298 -1.60 -11.38 -16.65
C MET A 298 -3.00 -11.55 -17.24
N THR A 299 -4.03 -10.92 -16.68
CA THR A 299 -5.40 -11.01 -17.17
C THR A 299 -5.61 -10.24 -18.47
N TRP A 300 -5.02 -9.06 -18.58
CA TRP A 300 -5.29 -8.12 -19.67
C TRP A 300 -4.21 -8.05 -20.75
N SER A 301 -2.97 -8.52 -20.47
CA SER A 301 -1.89 -8.55 -21.44
C SER A 301 -1.41 -9.98 -21.68
N PRO A 302 -1.64 -10.54 -22.89
CA PRO A 302 -1.15 -11.86 -23.25
C PRO A 302 0.37 -12.00 -23.10
N ALA A 303 1.13 -10.94 -23.34
CA ALA A 303 2.59 -10.96 -23.21
C ALA A 303 3.04 -11.24 -21.77
N PHE A 304 2.39 -10.66 -20.76
CA PHE A 304 2.69 -10.94 -19.35
C PHE A 304 2.23 -12.35 -18.94
N GLN A 305 1.14 -12.85 -19.50
CA GLN A 305 0.68 -14.20 -19.26
C GLN A 305 1.68 -15.22 -19.83
N ASP A 306 2.18 -15.00 -21.06
CA ASP A 306 3.18 -15.85 -21.70
C ASP A 306 4.47 -15.92 -20.84
N VAL A 307 4.94 -14.79 -20.32
CA VAL A 307 6.10 -14.75 -19.42
C VAL A 307 5.84 -15.53 -18.14
N PHE A 308 4.64 -15.42 -17.56
CA PHE A 308 4.27 -16.18 -16.36
C PHE A 308 4.27 -17.68 -16.64
N LEU A 309 3.64 -18.12 -17.75
CA LEU A 309 3.58 -19.54 -18.15
C LEU A 309 4.97 -20.08 -18.47
N TYR A 310 5.81 -19.31 -19.15
CA TYR A 310 7.21 -19.67 -19.37
C TYR A 310 7.94 -19.97 -18.06
N TYR A 311 7.86 -19.08 -17.07
CA TYR A 311 8.50 -19.31 -15.77
C TYR A 311 7.95 -20.54 -15.03
N ARG A 312 6.67 -20.85 -15.24
CA ARG A 312 6.03 -22.03 -14.65
C ARG A 312 6.43 -23.33 -15.29
N ASN A 313 6.57 -23.33 -16.62
CA ASN A 313 6.63 -24.54 -17.43
C ASN A 313 8.02 -24.79 -18.04
N ARG A 314 8.99 -23.89 -17.86
CA ARG A 314 10.34 -24.09 -18.41
C ARG A 314 10.99 -25.36 -17.86
N THR A 315 11.76 -26.07 -18.72
CA THR A 315 12.38 -27.37 -18.41
C THR A 315 13.45 -27.25 -17.31
N LYS A 316 14.26 -26.20 -17.34
CA LYS A 316 15.29 -25.94 -16.32
C LYS A 316 14.75 -25.03 -15.23
N ASN A 317 14.66 -25.52 -14.00
CA ASN A 317 14.27 -24.77 -12.80
C ASN A 317 12.87 -24.10 -12.91
N PRO A 318 11.79 -24.87 -13.08
CA PRO A 318 10.44 -24.33 -13.09
C PRO A 318 10.12 -23.63 -11.77
N LEU A 319 9.42 -22.51 -11.85
CA LEU A 319 9.08 -21.71 -10.66
C LEU A 319 7.70 -22.09 -10.10
N GLY A 320 7.57 -22.10 -8.78
CA GLY A 320 6.26 -22.15 -8.14
C GLY A 320 5.40 -20.92 -8.50
N GLY A 321 4.07 -21.01 -8.39
CA GLY A 321 3.15 -19.96 -8.83
C GLY A 321 3.47 -18.57 -8.22
N MET A 322 3.76 -18.51 -6.92
CA MET A 322 4.15 -17.26 -6.26
C MET A 322 5.52 -16.74 -6.75
N GLN A 323 6.48 -17.64 -6.96
CA GLN A 323 7.81 -17.27 -7.46
C GLN A 323 7.72 -16.71 -8.89
N ALA A 324 6.90 -17.33 -9.76
CA ALA A 324 6.65 -16.84 -11.11
C ALA A 324 6.00 -15.46 -11.11
N LYS A 325 5.00 -15.21 -10.24
CA LYS A 325 4.41 -13.88 -10.08
C LYS A 325 5.44 -12.83 -9.65
N ILE A 326 6.35 -13.18 -8.73
CA ILE A 326 7.44 -12.28 -8.32
C ILE A 326 8.39 -11.99 -9.48
N ALA A 327 8.71 -12.99 -10.31
CA ALA A 327 9.54 -12.79 -11.49
C ALA A 327 8.86 -11.85 -12.51
N VAL A 328 7.55 -12.00 -12.72
CA VAL A 328 6.74 -11.07 -13.55
C VAL A 328 6.73 -9.66 -12.95
N ALA A 329 6.56 -9.52 -11.62
CA ALA A 329 6.64 -8.22 -10.94
C ALA A 329 8.00 -7.54 -11.17
N CYS A 330 9.10 -8.29 -11.09
CA CYS A 330 10.43 -7.77 -11.40
C CYS A 330 10.59 -7.33 -12.87
N LYS A 331 9.94 -8.04 -13.80
CA LYS A 331 9.89 -7.63 -15.21
C LYS A 331 9.05 -6.37 -15.40
N ALA A 332 7.89 -6.28 -14.73
CA ALA A 332 7.05 -5.08 -14.76
C ALA A 332 7.80 -3.83 -14.22
N ILE A 333 8.57 -3.97 -13.13
CA ILE A 333 9.44 -2.87 -12.64
C ILE A 333 10.41 -2.39 -13.71
N ARG A 334 11.02 -3.30 -14.47
CA ARG A 334 11.95 -2.91 -15.56
C ARG A 334 11.24 -2.14 -16.66
N ILE A 335 10.03 -2.57 -17.03
CA ILE A 335 9.21 -1.89 -18.03
C ILE A 335 8.83 -0.50 -17.53
N PHE A 336 8.31 -0.39 -16.31
CA PHE A 336 7.92 0.89 -15.72
C PHE A 336 9.11 1.85 -15.65
N TYR A 337 10.29 1.35 -15.27
CA TYR A 337 11.51 2.13 -15.28
C TYR A 337 11.83 2.67 -16.69
N VAL A 338 11.87 1.79 -17.70
CA VAL A 338 12.24 2.19 -19.06
C VAL A 338 11.21 3.16 -19.64
N VAL A 339 9.92 2.88 -19.50
CA VAL A 339 8.85 3.75 -20.01
C VAL A 339 8.91 5.14 -19.36
N LEU A 340 9.03 5.22 -18.04
CA LEU A 340 9.10 6.52 -17.34
C LEU A 340 10.41 7.27 -17.64
N GLN A 341 11.53 6.55 -17.77
CA GLN A 341 12.84 7.16 -18.01
C GLN A 341 12.99 7.69 -19.43
N THR A 342 12.53 6.93 -20.42
CA THR A 342 12.80 7.22 -21.85
C THR A 342 11.57 7.75 -22.60
N GLY A 343 10.38 7.61 -22.05
CA GLY A 343 9.14 7.94 -22.74
C GLY A 343 8.82 7.04 -23.94
N CYS A 344 9.43 5.84 -24.03
CA CYS A 344 9.08 4.89 -25.08
C CYS A 344 7.80 4.15 -24.77
N ASP A 345 7.09 3.71 -25.80
CA ASP A 345 5.91 2.86 -25.65
C ASP A 345 6.32 1.43 -25.31
N PHE A 346 5.40 0.70 -24.64
CA PHE A 346 5.62 -0.71 -24.34
C PHE A 346 5.47 -1.57 -25.60
N ASP A 347 6.53 -2.31 -25.93
CA ASP A 347 6.58 -3.23 -27.05
C ASP A 347 6.42 -4.67 -26.56
N GLU A 348 5.24 -5.26 -26.81
CA GLU A 348 4.90 -6.63 -26.42
C GLU A 348 5.75 -7.68 -27.12
N GLU A 349 6.13 -7.45 -28.39
CA GLU A 349 6.94 -8.41 -29.15
C GLU A 349 8.37 -8.46 -28.62
N LYS A 350 8.96 -7.29 -28.39
CA LYS A 350 10.27 -7.19 -27.75
C LYS A 350 10.29 -7.81 -26.37
N PHE A 351 9.22 -7.63 -25.60
CA PHE A 351 9.09 -8.23 -24.28
C PHE A 351 9.02 -9.76 -24.32
N ARG A 352 8.34 -10.32 -25.33
CA ARG A 352 8.28 -11.78 -25.56
C ARG A 352 9.62 -12.36 -26.01
N LYS A 353 10.44 -11.64 -26.79
CA LYS A 353 11.77 -12.10 -27.21
C LYS A 353 12.68 -12.45 -26.03
N ASP A 354 12.47 -11.83 -24.89
CA ASP A 354 13.19 -12.17 -23.65
C ASP A 354 12.89 -13.58 -23.11
N ILE A 355 11.81 -14.24 -23.58
CA ILE A 355 11.43 -15.60 -23.16
C ILE A 355 12.13 -16.64 -24.05
N ILE A 356 12.29 -16.33 -25.33
CA ILE A 356 12.95 -17.19 -26.32
C ILE A 356 14.45 -16.88 -26.27
N ARG A 357 15.14 -17.39 -25.25
CA ARG A 357 16.59 -17.48 -25.33
C ARG A 357 16.91 -18.71 -26.19
N PRO A 358 17.67 -18.55 -27.28
CA PRO A 358 18.23 -19.72 -27.94
C PRO A 358 18.98 -20.50 -26.87
N GLU A 359 18.83 -21.81 -26.85
CA GLU A 359 19.67 -22.67 -26.02
C GLU A 359 21.11 -22.30 -26.34
N ALA A 360 21.86 -21.85 -25.33
CA ALA A 360 23.29 -21.67 -25.49
C ALA A 360 23.86 -23.00 -25.93
N ALA A 361 24.33 -23.03 -27.17
CA ALA A 361 24.99 -24.17 -27.79
C ALA A 361 26.22 -24.59 -26.99
#